data_4545219a593482f18a252556c34ec84c
#
_entry.id   4545219a593482f18a252556c34ec84c
#
_cell.length_a   1.000
_cell.length_b   1.000
_cell.length_c   1.000
_cell.angle_alpha   90.00
_cell.angle_beta   90.00
_cell.angle_gamma   90.00
#
_symmetry.space_group_name_H-M   'P 1'
#
loop_
_entity.id
_entity.type
_entity.pdbx_description
1 polymer ?
#
loop_
_entity_poly.entity_id
_entity_poly.type
_entity_poly.pdbx_seq_one_letter_code
_entity_poly.pdbx_strand_id
1 'polypeptide(L)' 'MEKIRFQSPDGTVEDFYIEEQTRIGGVEYLLVSDSMDDEANAYILKDVSEDTDSEACYEMVE' A
#
# COMPACT_ATOMS: atom_id res chain seq x y z
N MET A 1 -5.67 2.90 -13.75
CA MET A 1 -5.62 2.40 -12.39
C MET A 1 -4.57 3.17 -11.60
N GLU A 2 -4.88 3.55 -10.40
CA GLU A 2 -3.94 4.28 -9.56
C GLU A 2 -2.84 3.37 -9.06
N LYS A 3 -1.66 3.96 -8.92
CA LYS A 3 -0.50 3.26 -8.38
C LYS A 3 -0.02 3.96 -7.12
N ILE A 4 0.59 3.18 -6.23
CA ILE A 4 1.21 3.70 -5.03
C ILE A 4 2.65 3.22 -4.98
N ARG A 5 3.54 4.09 -4.54
CA ARG A 5 4.94 3.74 -4.35
C ARG A 5 5.17 3.30 -2.92
N PHE A 6 5.71 2.10 -2.77
CA PHE A 6 6.00 1.53 -1.47
C PHE A 6 7.51 1.38 -1.32
N GLN A 7 8.04 1.88 -0.21
CA GLN A 7 9.46 1.74 0.11
C GLN A 7 9.61 0.72 1.23
N SER A 8 10.33 -0.35 0.95
CA SER A 8 10.61 -1.39 1.92
C SER A 8 11.69 -0.94 2.92
N PRO A 9 11.73 -1.53 4.12
CA PRO A 9 12.77 -1.18 5.11
C PRO A 9 14.20 -1.38 4.62
N ASP A 10 14.41 -2.24 3.63
CA ASP A 10 15.74 -2.47 3.05
C ASP A 10 16.13 -1.43 2.00
N GLY A 11 15.28 -0.44 1.76
CA GLY A 11 15.54 0.61 0.79
C GLY A 11 15.02 0.35 -0.61
N THR A 12 14.41 -0.82 -0.85
CA THR A 12 13.84 -1.15 -2.14
C THR A 12 12.54 -0.37 -2.35
N VAL A 13 12.36 0.18 -3.56
CA VAL A 13 11.15 0.91 -3.91
C VAL A 13 10.40 0.10 -4.97
N GLU A 14 9.10 -0.09 -4.74
CA GLU A 14 8.23 -0.81 -5.67
C GLU A 14 6.94 -0.04 -5.88
N ASP A 15 6.40 -0.14 -7.09
CA ASP A 15 5.10 0.44 -7.41
C ASP A 15 4.05 -0.67 -7.38
N PHE A 16 2.94 -0.39 -6.70
CA PHE A 16 1.81 -1.30 -6.63
C PHE A 16 0.59 -0.65 -7.25
N TYR A 17 -0.29 -1.46 -7.82
CA TYR A 17 -1.57 -1.02 -8.34
C TYR A 17 -2.63 -1.14 -7.25
N ILE A 18 -3.39 -0.08 -7.04
CA ILE A 18 -4.44 -0.08 -6.02
C ILE A 18 -5.68 -0.75 -6.59
N GLU A 19 -6.07 -1.85 -5.97
CA GLU A 19 -7.26 -2.60 -6.36
C GLU A 19 -8.49 -2.15 -5.59
N GLU A 20 -8.32 -1.94 -4.28
CA GLU A 20 -9.42 -1.56 -3.41
C GLU A 20 -8.89 -0.83 -2.20
N GLN A 21 -9.74 0.01 -1.62
CA GLN A 21 -9.41 0.81 -0.46
C GLN A 21 -10.53 0.68 0.56
N THR A 22 -10.17 0.45 1.82
CA THR A 22 -11.15 0.33 2.89
C THR A 22 -10.61 0.95 4.16
N ARG A 23 -11.52 1.34 5.06
CA ARG A 23 -11.15 1.89 6.37
C ARG A 23 -11.83 1.08 7.45
N ILE A 24 -11.04 0.60 8.41
CA ILE A 24 -11.50 -0.20 9.52
C ILE A 24 -10.95 0.39 10.81
N GLY A 25 -11.84 0.75 11.74
CA GLY A 25 -11.44 1.27 13.04
C GLY A 25 -10.60 2.55 12.96
N GLY A 26 -10.85 3.41 11.96
CA GLY A 26 -10.08 4.63 11.78
C GLY A 26 -8.75 4.45 11.07
N VAL A 27 -8.43 3.23 10.67
CA VAL A 27 -7.19 2.92 9.95
C VAL A 27 -7.53 2.57 8.51
N GLU A 28 -6.80 3.16 7.57
CA GLU A 28 -7.01 2.93 6.15
C GLU A 28 -6.15 1.78 5.67
N TYR A 29 -6.76 0.89 4.91
CA TYR A 29 -6.08 -0.25 4.30
C TYR A 29 -6.26 -0.19 2.79
N LEU A 30 -5.20 -0.56 2.07
CA LEU A 30 -5.22 -0.62 0.61
C LEU A 30 -4.95 -2.06 0.17
N LEU A 31 -5.82 -2.58 -0.67
CA LEU A 31 -5.55 -3.85 -1.35
C LEU A 31 -4.84 -3.50 -2.64
N VAL A 32 -3.62 -4.01 -2.81
CA VAL A 32 -2.78 -3.66 -3.94
C VAL A 32 -2.24 -4.93 -4.59
N SER A 33 -1.81 -4.81 -5.85
CA SER A 33 -1.18 -5.91 -6.56
C SER A 33 0.11 -5.44 -7.19
N ASP A 34 1.03 -6.38 -7.42
CA ASP A 34 2.34 -6.07 -7.98
C ASP A 34 2.33 -6.00 -9.50
N SER A 35 1.23 -6.41 -10.13
CA SER A 35 1.06 -6.26 -11.57
C SER A 35 -0.43 -6.26 -11.90
N MET A 36 -0.75 -6.01 -13.17
CA MET A 36 -2.14 -6.02 -13.64
C MET A 36 -2.55 -7.38 -14.22
N ASP A 37 -1.69 -8.37 -14.13
CA ASP A 37 -1.97 -9.71 -14.66
C ASP A 37 -2.84 -10.50 -13.68
N ASP A 38 -3.55 -11.50 -14.20
CA ASP A 38 -4.39 -12.36 -13.39
C ASP A 38 -3.60 -13.16 -12.36
N GLU A 39 -2.32 -13.36 -12.61
CA GLU A 39 -1.44 -14.11 -11.72
C GLU A 39 -0.68 -13.19 -10.75
N ALA A 40 -1.03 -11.92 -10.69
CA ALA A 40 -0.37 -10.98 -9.80
C ALA A 40 -0.58 -11.36 -8.34
N ASN A 41 0.42 -11.08 -7.54
CA ASN A 41 0.32 -11.24 -6.09
C ASN A 41 -0.41 -10.04 -5.50
N ALA A 42 -1.29 -10.29 -4.57
CA ALA A 42 -2.02 -9.24 -3.87
C ALA A 42 -1.44 -9.03 -2.48
N TYR A 43 -1.41 -7.78 -2.05
CA TYR A 43 -0.88 -7.40 -0.75
C TYR A 43 -1.82 -6.41 -0.09
N ILE A 44 -1.79 -6.37 1.23
CA ILE A 44 -2.56 -5.38 1.99
C ILE A 44 -1.57 -4.41 2.62
N LEU A 45 -1.77 -3.12 2.34
CA LEU A 45 -0.96 -2.06 2.93
C LEU A 45 -1.79 -1.31 3.97
N LYS A 46 -1.20 -1.05 5.10
CA LYS A 46 -1.82 -0.30 6.19
C LYS A 46 -1.22 1.10 6.23
N ASP A 47 -2.06 2.10 6.28
CA ASP A 47 -1.61 3.49 6.40
C ASP A 47 -1.14 3.72 7.83
N VAL A 48 0.15 3.97 7.99
CA VAL A 48 0.77 4.23 9.29
C VAL A 48 1.30 5.65 9.38
N SER A 49 0.92 6.52 8.43
CA SER A 49 1.34 7.91 8.46
C SER A 49 0.72 8.64 9.64
N GLU A 50 1.45 9.62 10.18
CA GLU A 50 0.98 10.46 11.25
C GLU A 50 0.55 11.82 10.68
N ASP A 51 -0.27 12.57 11.43
CA ASP A 51 -0.75 13.87 10.99
C ASP A 51 0.38 14.86 10.69
N THR A 52 1.54 14.66 11.31
CA THR A 52 2.69 15.53 11.11
C THR A 52 3.55 15.10 9.92
N ASP A 53 3.30 13.94 9.33
CA ASP A 53 4.06 13.46 8.20
C ASP A 53 3.66 14.20 6.93
N SER A 54 4.65 14.64 6.17
CA SER A 54 4.41 15.30 4.89
C SER A 54 4.07 14.31 3.78
N GLU A 55 4.37 13.04 3.97
CA GLU A 55 4.12 11.98 3.01
C GLU A 55 3.39 10.83 3.69
N ALA A 56 2.55 10.15 2.90
CA ALA A 56 1.87 8.95 3.39
C ALA A 56 2.86 7.81 3.56
N CYS A 57 2.79 7.15 4.70
CA CYS A 57 3.62 5.99 5.00
C CYS A 57 2.74 4.76 5.10
N TYR A 58 3.19 3.66 4.50
CA TYR A 58 2.42 2.41 4.48
C TYR A 58 3.27 1.28 4.98
N GLU A 59 2.60 0.32 5.61
CA GLU A 59 3.23 -0.89 6.11
C GLU A 59 2.50 -2.09 5.51
N MET A 60 3.27 -3.10 5.07
CA MET A 60 2.67 -4.30 4.52
C MET A 60 2.12 -5.16 5.65
N VAL A 61 0.87 -5.56 5.52
CA VAL A 61 0.20 -6.43 6.48
C VAL A 61 0.32 -7.88 6.01
N GLU A 62 0.80 -8.73 6.89
CA GLU A 62 0.90 -10.17 6.61
C GLU A 62 -0.29 -10.94 7.12
#